data_5bc2f3ec0e9e807308db746ded5222b8
#
_entry.id   5bc2f3ec0e9e807308db746ded5222b8
#
_cell.length_a   1.000
_cell.length_b   1.000
_cell.length_c   1.000
_cell.angle_alpha   90.00
_cell.angle_beta   90.00
_cell.angle_gamma   90.00
#
_symmetry.space_group_name_H-M   'P 1'
#
loop_
_entity.id
_entity.type
_entity.pdbx_description
1 polymer ?
#
loop_
_entity_poly.entity_id
_entity_poly.type
_entity_poly.pdbx_seq_one_letter_code
_entity_poly.pdbx_strand_id
1 'polypeptide(L)'
;MKKIKLFSIVAAFVAAFAFTSCNTGDDNNSYYQPLTQAEKQTCYLKTSGSRMSKLAYVSDENVTEKDGKKEYHDTLDVSTSIHGDGKDTVMTVNNFPVKIFARYIPENVDTKDLKEALKNYKMPVSFKSVVYYYTITPFIQFMLFPDAITVNLEYGGATHKVKFYCYSSGNSRYTFGQVTQDKSDKSKVEAYLVVYGYEVDPKDEKKPNPTAFNFNMAGTQLSNGTQIKFFEP
;
A
#
# COMPACT_ATOMS: atom_id res chain seq x y z
N MET A 1 -0.18 -18.11 21.96
CA MET A 1 -0.28 -17.21 20.77
C MET A 1 1.05 -16.53 20.60
N LYS A 2 1.81 -16.86 19.54
CA LYS A 2 3.13 -16.27 19.29
C LYS A 2 2.94 -14.87 18.74
N LYS A 3 3.35 -13.85 19.49
CA LYS A 3 3.35 -12.45 19.05
C LYS A 3 4.31 -12.31 17.87
N ILE A 4 3.78 -12.04 16.69
CA ILE A 4 4.58 -11.73 15.50
C ILE A 4 5.32 -10.44 15.80
N LYS A 5 6.66 -10.50 15.80
CA LYS A 5 7.49 -9.32 16.01
C LYS A 5 7.43 -8.46 14.75
N LEU A 6 6.57 -7.46 14.77
CA LEU A 6 6.33 -6.49 13.69
C LEU A 6 7.55 -5.58 13.40
N PHE A 7 8.65 -5.81 14.14
CA PHE A 7 9.86 -4.99 14.15
C PHE A 7 10.65 -4.97 12.84
N SER A 8 10.41 -5.94 11.96
CA SER A 8 11.10 -5.99 10.67
C SER A 8 10.55 -4.99 9.65
N ILE A 9 9.43 -4.33 9.95
CA ILE A 9 8.75 -3.50 8.95
C ILE A 9 9.53 -2.23 8.65
N VAL A 10 10.07 -1.56 9.67
CA VAL A 10 10.81 -0.30 9.46
C VAL A 10 12.27 -0.54 9.04
N ALA A 11 12.91 -1.60 9.53
CA ALA A 11 14.30 -1.91 9.19
C ALA A 11 14.46 -2.49 7.77
N ALA A 12 13.46 -3.21 7.25
CA ALA A 12 13.48 -3.73 5.87
C ALA A 12 13.38 -2.61 4.81
N PHE A 13 12.88 -1.44 5.19
CA PHE A 13 12.73 -0.29 4.28
C PHE A 13 14.06 0.29 3.79
N VAL A 14 15.08 0.29 4.62
CA VAL A 14 16.38 0.89 4.27
C VAL A 14 17.22 -0.09 3.44
N ALA A 15 17.02 -1.38 3.62
CA ALA A 15 17.80 -2.40 2.93
C ALA A 15 17.36 -2.62 1.46
N ALA A 16 16.08 -2.44 1.13
CA ALA A 16 15.58 -2.75 -0.23
C ALA A 16 16.10 -1.80 -1.33
N PHE A 17 16.59 -0.61 -0.97
CA PHE A 17 17.10 0.35 -1.94
C PHE A 17 18.64 0.54 -1.90
N ALA A 18 19.32 -0.07 -0.92
CA ALA A 18 20.78 0.07 -0.81
C ALA A 18 21.58 -0.83 -1.78
N PHE A 19 20.91 -1.74 -2.49
CA PHE A 19 21.61 -2.73 -3.34
C PHE A 19 21.75 -2.34 -4.81
N THR A 20 21.30 -1.16 -5.23
CA THR A 20 21.49 -0.71 -6.61
C THR A 20 22.76 0.11 -6.83
N SER A 21 23.66 0.19 -5.84
CA SER A 21 24.87 1.00 -5.95
C SER A 21 26.11 0.30 -5.40
N CYS A 22 26.46 -0.88 -5.88
CA CYS A 22 27.81 -1.41 -5.76
C CYS A 22 28.10 -2.31 -6.94
N ASN A 23 28.40 -1.72 -8.07
CA ASN A 23 29.33 -2.30 -9.02
C ASN A 23 30.44 -1.27 -9.27
N THR A 24 31.47 -1.31 -8.42
CA THR A 24 32.72 -0.60 -8.64
C THR A 24 33.56 -1.44 -9.60
N GLY A 25 33.48 -1.10 -10.86
CA GLY A 25 34.34 -1.70 -11.88
C GLY A 25 33.98 -1.10 -13.24
N ASP A 26 34.80 -0.15 -13.66
CA ASP A 26 35.07 0.32 -15.01
C ASP A 26 33.93 0.28 -16.06
N ASP A 27 33.69 1.46 -16.59
CA ASP A 27 33.14 1.78 -17.89
C ASP A 27 31.75 1.29 -18.25
N ASN A 28 30.93 2.28 -18.51
CA ASN A 28 29.71 2.29 -19.30
C ASN A 28 28.40 1.98 -18.60
N ASN A 29 27.61 3.06 -18.41
CA ASN A 29 26.16 3.08 -18.54
C ASN A 29 25.50 1.75 -18.11
N SER A 30 25.32 1.56 -16.82
CA SER A 30 24.35 0.57 -16.33
C SER A 30 22.96 1.02 -16.79
N TYR A 31 22.67 0.81 -18.06
CA TYR A 31 21.32 0.96 -18.59
C TYR A 31 20.45 -0.05 -17.84
N TYR A 32 19.49 0.46 -17.08
CA TYR A 32 18.40 -0.34 -16.57
C TYR A 32 17.78 -1.09 -17.76
N GLN A 33 18.03 -2.39 -17.84
CA GLN A 33 17.42 -3.23 -18.85
C GLN A 33 16.07 -3.69 -18.34
N PRO A 34 14.96 -3.27 -18.98
CA PRO A 34 13.64 -3.76 -18.61
C PRO A 34 13.57 -5.27 -18.80
N LEU A 35 12.85 -5.94 -17.89
CA LEU A 35 12.61 -7.39 -17.99
C LEU A 35 12.00 -7.74 -19.35
N THR A 36 12.48 -8.82 -19.93
CA THR A 36 11.88 -9.44 -21.13
C THR A 36 10.47 -9.93 -20.83
N GLN A 37 9.68 -10.19 -21.85
CA GLN A 37 8.32 -10.72 -21.68
C GLN A 37 8.34 -12.11 -20.98
N ALA A 38 9.33 -12.93 -21.26
CA ALA A 38 9.49 -14.25 -20.62
C ALA A 38 9.78 -14.12 -19.11
N GLU A 39 10.64 -13.16 -18.72
CA GLU A 39 10.91 -12.87 -17.31
C GLU A 39 9.70 -12.30 -16.59
N LYS A 40 8.96 -11.39 -17.22
CA LYS A 40 7.69 -10.87 -16.68
C LYS A 40 6.67 -11.98 -16.49
N GLN A 41 6.56 -12.91 -17.44
CA GLN A 41 5.70 -14.07 -17.30
C GLN A 41 6.13 -14.97 -16.14
N THR A 42 7.43 -15.16 -15.94
CA THR A 42 7.98 -15.91 -14.80
C THR A 42 7.63 -15.22 -13.47
N CYS A 43 7.76 -13.91 -13.39
CA CYS A 43 7.37 -13.13 -12.21
C CYS A 43 5.87 -13.28 -11.94
N TYR A 44 5.04 -13.16 -12.99
CA TYR A 44 3.60 -13.33 -12.89
C TYR A 44 3.22 -14.70 -12.33
N LEU A 45 3.75 -15.79 -12.88
CA LEU A 45 3.45 -17.15 -12.43
C LEU A 45 3.79 -17.38 -10.94
N LYS A 46 4.82 -16.69 -10.43
CA LYS A 46 5.21 -16.77 -9.00
C LYS A 46 4.36 -15.89 -8.08
N THR A 47 3.69 -14.88 -8.62
CA THR A 47 2.92 -13.92 -7.81
C THR A 47 1.40 -14.02 -8.03
N SER A 48 0.96 -14.72 -9.07
CA SER A 48 -0.45 -14.83 -9.44
C SER A 48 -1.28 -15.63 -8.42
N GLY A 49 -2.59 -15.42 -8.49
CA GLY A 49 -3.57 -16.13 -7.67
C GLY A 49 -4.21 -15.26 -6.60
N SER A 50 -5.18 -15.85 -5.91
CA SER A 50 -5.92 -15.22 -4.81
C SER A 50 -5.39 -15.73 -3.48
N ARG A 51 -5.30 -14.83 -2.51
CA ARG A 51 -4.77 -15.16 -1.18
C ARG A 51 -5.46 -14.37 -0.08
N MET A 52 -5.58 -15.01 1.08
CA MET A 52 -5.93 -14.29 2.30
C MET A 52 -4.71 -13.55 2.77
N SER A 53 -4.85 -12.27 3.00
CA SER A 53 -3.77 -11.39 3.40
C SER A 53 -4.14 -10.65 4.68
N LYS A 54 -3.11 -10.18 5.39
CA LYS A 54 -3.26 -9.20 6.46
C LYS A 54 -2.94 -7.81 5.89
N LEU A 55 -3.76 -6.85 6.27
CA LEU A 55 -3.50 -5.44 6.11
C LEU A 55 -2.89 -4.92 7.42
N ALA A 56 -1.65 -4.47 7.41
CA ALA A 56 -1.08 -3.72 8.53
C ALA A 56 -1.22 -2.22 8.28
N TYR A 57 -1.65 -1.49 9.31
CA TYR A 57 -1.89 -0.05 9.26
C TYR A 57 -1.61 0.60 10.62
N VAL A 58 -1.54 1.92 10.66
CA VAL A 58 -1.38 2.68 11.91
C VAL A 58 -2.75 2.80 12.60
N SER A 59 -2.83 2.37 13.86
CA SER A 59 -4.07 2.35 14.65
C SER A 59 -3.89 3.11 15.97
N ASP A 60 -4.96 3.80 16.41
CA ASP A 60 -5.02 4.40 17.74
C ASP A 60 -5.46 3.42 18.82
N GLU A 61 -6.07 2.29 18.42
CA GLU A 61 -6.69 1.34 19.35
C GLU A 61 -5.67 0.38 19.97
N ASN A 62 -4.61 0.05 19.23
CA ASN A 62 -3.57 -0.88 19.66
C ASN A 62 -2.23 -0.17 19.80
N VAL A 63 -2.01 0.38 20.99
CA VAL A 63 -0.74 1.04 21.33
C VAL A 63 0.16 0.03 22.02
N THR A 64 1.31 -0.26 21.42
CA THR A 64 2.38 -1.01 22.09
C THR A 64 3.47 -0.03 22.52
N GLU A 65 3.94 -0.14 23.77
CA GLU A 65 5.06 0.63 24.25
C GLU A 65 6.33 -0.23 24.16
N LYS A 66 7.34 0.31 23.47
CA LYS A 66 8.64 -0.31 23.35
C LYS A 66 9.73 0.76 23.39
N ASP A 67 10.72 0.56 24.26
CA ASP A 67 11.85 1.46 24.42
C ASP A 67 11.41 2.92 24.67
N GLY A 68 10.31 3.12 25.42
CA GLY A 68 9.73 4.44 25.73
C GLY A 68 9.03 5.11 24.54
N LYS A 69 8.84 4.39 23.42
CA LYS A 69 8.10 4.88 22.24
C LYS A 69 6.78 4.14 22.09
N LYS A 70 5.71 4.89 21.85
CA LYS A 70 4.41 4.33 21.52
C LYS A 70 4.35 3.96 20.04
N GLU A 71 4.05 2.70 19.76
CA GLU A 71 3.80 2.20 18.41
C GLU A 71 2.31 1.93 18.23
N TYR A 72 1.75 2.47 17.16
CA TYR A 72 0.33 2.46 16.84
C TYR A 72 0.11 1.59 15.61
N HIS A 73 0.07 0.26 15.78
CA HIS A 73 -0.10 -0.65 14.65
C HIS A 73 -1.18 -1.69 14.93
N ASP A 74 -1.93 -2.02 13.91
CA ASP A 74 -2.93 -3.08 13.93
C ASP A 74 -2.96 -3.83 12.61
N THR A 75 -3.63 -4.99 12.58
CA THR A 75 -3.82 -5.78 11.38
C THR A 75 -5.26 -6.22 11.22
N LEU A 76 -5.75 -6.17 9.98
CA LEU A 76 -7.08 -6.64 9.59
C LEU A 76 -6.98 -7.66 8.46
N ASP A 77 -7.95 -8.56 8.40
CA ASP A 77 -8.05 -9.52 7.31
C ASP A 77 -8.59 -8.85 6.05
N VAL A 78 -7.90 -9.09 4.94
CA VAL A 78 -8.30 -8.67 3.60
C VAL A 78 -8.04 -9.83 2.63
N SER A 79 -8.55 -9.71 1.41
CA SER A 79 -8.22 -10.64 0.34
C SER A 79 -7.50 -9.88 -0.76
N THR A 80 -6.40 -10.44 -1.24
CA THR A 80 -5.65 -9.92 -2.37
C THR A 80 -5.60 -10.94 -3.49
N SER A 81 -5.59 -10.48 -4.74
CA SER A 81 -5.40 -11.33 -5.90
C SER A 81 -4.57 -10.63 -6.96
N ILE A 82 -3.73 -11.39 -7.67
CA ILE A 82 -2.96 -10.90 -8.82
C ILE A 82 -3.34 -11.75 -10.03
N HIS A 83 -3.88 -11.10 -11.05
CA HIS A 83 -4.36 -11.71 -12.28
C HIS A 83 -3.81 -10.98 -13.50
N GLY A 84 -3.64 -11.71 -14.61
CA GLY A 84 -3.13 -11.16 -15.86
C GLY A 84 -2.29 -12.18 -16.62
N ASP A 85 -1.28 -11.70 -17.32
CA ASP A 85 -0.40 -12.53 -18.16
C ASP A 85 1.09 -12.10 -18.08
N GLY A 86 1.45 -11.28 -17.12
CA GLY A 86 2.79 -10.70 -16.99
C GLY A 86 2.99 -9.41 -17.81
N LYS A 87 2.16 -9.15 -18.81
CA LYS A 87 2.12 -7.88 -19.55
C LYS A 87 1.06 -6.96 -18.98
N ASP A 88 -0.17 -7.45 -18.90
CA ASP A 88 -1.32 -6.73 -18.39
C ASP A 88 -1.75 -7.36 -17.04
N THR A 89 -1.01 -7.04 -16.00
CA THR A 89 -1.20 -7.63 -14.67
C THR A 89 -1.84 -6.63 -13.72
N VAL A 90 -2.84 -7.10 -12.99
CA VAL A 90 -3.60 -6.31 -12.02
C VAL A 90 -3.63 -7.00 -10.67
N MET A 91 -3.30 -6.27 -9.63
CA MET A 91 -3.58 -6.64 -8.25
C MET A 91 -4.94 -6.07 -7.84
N THR A 92 -5.80 -6.90 -7.28
CA THR A 92 -7.07 -6.47 -6.67
C THR A 92 -7.00 -6.69 -5.17
N VAL A 93 -7.40 -5.69 -4.41
CA VAL A 93 -7.60 -5.79 -2.95
C VAL A 93 -9.09 -5.78 -2.71
N ASN A 94 -9.61 -6.80 -2.00
CA ASN A 94 -11.01 -6.93 -1.63
C ASN A 94 -11.16 -6.82 -0.11
N ASN A 95 -12.36 -6.45 0.32
CA ASN A 95 -12.72 -6.27 1.73
C ASN A 95 -11.84 -5.23 2.44
N PHE A 96 -11.40 -4.21 1.70
CA PHE A 96 -10.57 -3.15 2.25
C PHE A 96 -11.35 -2.33 3.28
N PRO A 97 -10.84 -2.20 4.51
CA PRO A 97 -11.55 -1.52 5.60
C PRO A 97 -11.27 0.00 5.58
N VAL A 98 -12.01 0.76 4.77
CA VAL A 98 -11.80 2.22 4.61
C VAL A 98 -11.90 3.00 5.93
N LYS A 99 -12.53 2.44 6.96
CA LYS A 99 -12.61 3.04 8.31
C LYS A 99 -11.24 3.41 8.90
N ILE A 100 -10.17 2.75 8.47
CA ILE A 100 -8.81 3.05 8.92
C ILE A 100 -8.37 4.48 8.57
N PHE A 101 -8.99 5.10 7.56
CA PHE A 101 -8.68 6.46 7.15
C PHE A 101 -9.36 7.54 8.01
N ALA A 102 -10.36 7.18 8.82
CA ALA A 102 -11.05 8.14 9.70
C ALA A 102 -10.08 8.87 10.65
N ARG A 103 -8.99 8.20 11.05
CA ARG A 103 -7.92 8.77 11.87
C ARG A 103 -7.30 10.04 11.25
N TYR A 104 -7.15 10.05 9.93
CA TYR A 104 -6.46 11.12 9.19
C TYR A 104 -7.37 12.26 8.76
N ILE A 105 -8.69 12.11 8.97
CA ILE A 105 -9.67 13.17 8.75
C ILE A 105 -9.62 14.11 9.97
N PRO A 106 -9.32 15.41 9.78
CA PRO A 106 -9.36 16.39 10.86
C PRO A 106 -10.74 16.41 11.53
N GLU A 107 -10.78 16.66 12.83
CA GLU A 107 -12.04 16.78 13.55
C GLU A 107 -12.40 18.26 13.69
N ASN A 108 -13.24 18.77 12.80
CA ASN A 108 -13.77 20.11 12.81
C ASN A 108 -15.23 20.09 12.35
N VAL A 109 -15.88 21.24 12.31
CA VAL A 109 -17.32 21.35 11.97
C VAL A 109 -17.62 20.79 10.58
N ASP A 110 -16.72 20.99 9.61
CA ASP A 110 -16.95 20.61 8.21
C ASP A 110 -16.70 19.12 7.95
N THR A 111 -15.89 18.46 8.79
CA THR A 111 -15.44 17.08 8.54
C THR A 111 -15.91 16.07 9.58
N LYS A 112 -16.58 16.52 10.65
CA LYS A 112 -17.05 15.65 11.74
C LYS A 112 -17.96 14.54 11.23
N ASP A 113 -18.94 14.86 10.41
CA ASP A 113 -19.93 13.91 9.89
C ASP A 113 -19.27 12.91 8.92
N LEU A 114 -18.36 13.38 8.07
CA LEU A 114 -17.53 12.53 7.20
C LEU A 114 -16.72 11.54 8.03
N LYS A 115 -16.05 12.01 9.07
CA LYS A 115 -15.22 11.18 9.95
C LYS A 115 -16.05 10.10 10.64
N GLU A 116 -17.21 10.45 11.17
CA GLU A 116 -18.12 9.49 11.82
C GLU A 116 -18.73 8.49 10.82
N ALA A 117 -19.14 8.94 9.64
CA ALA A 117 -19.63 8.05 8.58
C ALA A 117 -18.54 7.02 8.19
N LEU A 118 -17.29 7.48 8.07
CA LEU A 118 -16.17 6.62 7.71
C LEU A 118 -15.84 5.60 8.81
N LYS A 119 -15.84 5.99 10.10
CA LYS A 119 -15.65 5.08 11.23
C LYS A 119 -16.70 3.95 11.27
N ASN A 120 -17.94 4.30 10.93
CA ASN A 120 -19.07 3.39 10.99
C ASN A 120 -19.28 2.58 9.71
N TYR A 121 -18.49 2.84 8.66
CA TYR A 121 -18.64 2.16 7.38
C TYR A 121 -18.23 0.69 7.46
N LYS A 122 -19.16 -0.21 7.08
CA LYS A 122 -18.99 -1.67 7.21
C LYS A 122 -19.05 -2.41 5.88
N MET A 123 -19.38 -1.71 4.79
CA MET A 123 -19.47 -2.37 3.49
C MET A 123 -18.10 -2.71 2.94
N PRO A 124 -17.94 -3.86 2.25
CA PRO A 124 -16.68 -4.21 1.63
C PRO A 124 -16.34 -3.23 0.51
N VAL A 125 -15.10 -2.79 0.47
CA VAL A 125 -14.55 -1.95 -0.59
C VAL A 125 -13.49 -2.74 -1.33
N SER A 126 -13.46 -2.61 -2.65
CA SER A 126 -12.42 -3.20 -3.50
C SER A 126 -11.79 -2.12 -4.36
N PHE A 127 -10.50 -2.25 -4.60
CA PHE A 127 -9.79 -1.41 -5.54
C PHE A 127 -8.72 -2.21 -6.29
N LYS A 128 -8.23 -1.64 -7.38
CA LYS A 128 -7.24 -2.26 -8.26
C LYS A 128 -5.95 -1.47 -8.30
N SER A 129 -4.88 -2.15 -8.65
CA SER A 129 -3.57 -1.56 -8.94
C SER A 129 -2.97 -2.26 -10.13
N VAL A 130 -2.53 -1.52 -11.14
CA VAL A 130 -1.71 -2.10 -12.20
C VAL A 130 -0.37 -2.51 -11.60
N VAL A 131 0.12 -3.67 -12.01
CA VAL A 131 1.38 -4.27 -11.57
C VAL A 131 2.37 -4.26 -12.74
N TYR A 132 3.57 -3.73 -12.50
CA TYR A 132 4.64 -3.75 -13.47
C TYR A 132 5.90 -4.37 -12.85
N TYR A 133 6.27 -5.57 -13.29
CA TYR A 133 7.48 -6.26 -12.84
C TYR A 133 8.72 -5.56 -13.39
N TYR A 134 9.70 -5.28 -12.52
CA TYR A 134 10.92 -4.59 -12.94
C TYR A 134 12.21 -5.29 -12.51
N THR A 135 12.15 -6.23 -11.55
CA THR A 135 13.30 -7.08 -11.23
C THR A 135 12.85 -8.50 -10.85
N ILE A 136 13.71 -9.47 -11.12
CA ILE A 136 13.52 -10.89 -10.80
C ILE A 136 14.64 -11.41 -9.89
N THR A 137 15.80 -10.77 -9.89
CA THR A 137 16.99 -11.17 -9.13
C THR A 137 17.50 -10.01 -8.29
N PRO A 138 17.86 -10.19 -7.00
CA PRO A 138 17.85 -11.46 -6.24
C PRO A 138 16.45 -11.91 -5.83
N PHE A 139 15.44 -11.05 -5.89
CA PHE A 139 14.03 -11.35 -5.61
C PHE A 139 13.12 -10.56 -6.53
N ILE A 140 11.89 -11.06 -6.71
CA ILE A 140 10.91 -10.39 -7.55
C ILE A 140 10.44 -9.12 -6.87
N GLN A 141 10.49 -8.00 -7.61
CA GLN A 141 9.86 -6.75 -7.22
C GLN A 141 9.00 -6.21 -8.35
N PHE A 142 7.97 -5.47 -7.98
CA PHE A 142 7.06 -4.86 -8.94
C PHE A 142 6.58 -3.48 -8.48
N MET A 143 6.39 -2.62 -9.46
CA MET A 143 5.77 -1.33 -9.28
C MET A 143 4.27 -1.50 -9.17
N LEU A 144 3.63 -0.61 -8.41
CA LEU A 144 2.19 -0.53 -8.23
C LEU A 144 1.69 0.83 -8.68
N PHE A 145 0.58 0.81 -9.42
CA PHE A 145 -0.13 2.00 -9.90
C PHE A 145 -1.59 1.87 -9.46
N PRO A 146 -1.88 2.16 -8.18
CA PRO A 146 -3.19 1.94 -7.61
C PRO A 146 -4.21 2.97 -8.10
N ASP A 147 -5.43 2.48 -8.35
CA ASP A 147 -6.60 3.32 -8.50
C ASP A 147 -6.94 4.00 -7.17
N ALA A 148 -7.67 5.11 -7.23
CA ALA A 148 -8.22 5.71 -6.02
C ALA A 148 -9.21 4.76 -5.35
N ILE A 149 -9.09 4.61 -4.03
CA ILE A 149 -10.03 3.82 -3.22
C ILE A 149 -11.32 4.64 -3.08
N THR A 150 -12.40 4.16 -3.68
CA THR A 150 -13.65 4.91 -3.76
C THR A 150 -14.72 4.29 -2.87
N VAL A 151 -15.45 5.13 -2.14
CA VAL A 151 -16.57 4.74 -1.27
C VAL A 151 -17.70 5.76 -1.36
N ASN A 152 -18.93 5.30 -1.22
CA ASN A 152 -20.08 6.17 -1.05
C ASN A 152 -20.47 6.18 0.43
N LEU A 153 -20.49 7.34 1.04
CA LEU A 153 -20.79 7.55 2.46
C LEU A 153 -22.09 8.34 2.61
N GLU A 154 -22.92 7.90 3.56
CA GLU A 154 -24.17 8.59 3.93
C GLU A 154 -23.92 9.48 5.14
N TYR A 155 -24.00 10.81 4.98
CA TYR A 155 -23.95 11.76 6.08
C TYR A 155 -24.58 13.10 5.67
N GLY A 156 -24.93 13.96 6.64
CA GLY A 156 -25.55 15.26 6.37
C GLY A 156 -26.85 15.18 5.57
N GLY A 157 -27.52 14.00 5.52
CA GLY A 157 -28.74 13.79 4.75
C GLY A 157 -28.52 13.53 3.24
N ALA A 158 -27.29 13.30 2.81
CA ALA A 158 -26.94 13.01 1.42
C ALA A 158 -25.92 11.87 1.30
N THR A 159 -25.84 11.30 0.09
CA THR A 159 -24.78 10.35 -0.29
C THR A 159 -23.61 11.12 -0.88
N HIS A 160 -22.44 10.92 -0.33
CA HIS A 160 -21.18 11.54 -0.79
C HIS A 160 -20.22 10.51 -1.36
N LYS A 161 -19.72 10.76 -2.57
CA LYS A 161 -18.63 9.98 -3.17
C LYS A 161 -17.29 10.44 -2.60
N VAL A 162 -16.62 9.57 -1.84
CA VAL A 162 -15.29 9.87 -1.28
C VAL A 162 -14.23 9.04 -1.97
N LYS A 163 -13.17 9.68 -2.42
CA LYS A 163 -12.00 9.04 -3.03
C LYS A 163 -10.77 9.25 -2.17
N PHE A 164 -10.04 8.16 -1.89
CA PHE A 164 -8.74 8.18 -1.24
C PHE A 164 -7.66 7.93 -2.28
N TYR A 165 -6.69 8.82 -2.35
CA TYR A 165 -5.67 8.83 -3.38
C TYR A 165 -4.37 8.20 -2.87
N CYS A 166 -3.84 7.27 -3.66
CA CYS A 166 -2.57 6.60 -3.41
C CYS A 166 -1.47 7.19 -4.29
N TYR A 167 -0.24 7.26 -3.77
CA TYR A 167 0.90 7.46 -4.64
C TYR A 167 1.16 6.20 -5.48
N SER A 168 1.48 6.40 -6.76
CA SER A 168 2.02 5.33 -7.59
C SER A 168 3.51 5.12 -7.29
N SER A 169 4.07 3.99 -7.72
CA SER A 169 5.52 3.74 -7.62
C SER A 169 6.37 4.79 -8.33
N GLY A 170 5.82 5.44 -9.37
CA GLY A 170 6.51 6.56 -10.04
C GLY A 170 6.61 7.82 -9.18
N ASN A 171 5.73 7.99 -8.20
CA ASN A 171 5.65 9.17 -7.33
C ASN A 171 6.14 8.90 -5.90
N SER A 172 6.27 7.63 -5.51
CA SER A 172 6.73 7.25 -4.19
C SER A 172 7.46 5.91 -4.20
N ARG A 173 8.70 5.90 -3.74
CA ARG A 173 9.49 4.68 -3.51
C ARG A 173 8.90 3.75 -2.43
N TYR A 174 7.92 4.23 -1.68
CA TYR A 174 7.25 3.46 -0.61
C TYR A 174 5.97 2.77 -1.10
N THR A 175 5.61 2.91 -2.39
CA THR A 175 4.52 2.18 -3.04
C THR A 175 5.15 1.16 -3.98
N PHE A 176 5.17 -0.11 -3.59
CA PHE A 176 5.78 -1.20 -4.37
C PHE A 176 5.26 -2.55 -3.88
N GLY A 177 5.57 -3.60 -4.61
CA GLY A 177 5.36 -4.97 -4.16
C GLY A 177 6.61 -5.82 -4.34
N GLN A 178 6.67 -6.90 -3.59
CA GLN A 178 7.79 -7.84 -3.64
C GLN A 178 7.37 -9.25 -3.25
N VAL A 179 8.20 -10.21 -3.65
CA VAL A 179 8.14 -11.58 -3.15
C VAL A 179 9.20 -11.73 -2.07
N THR A 180 8.78 -12.15 -0.90
CA THR A 180 9.67 -12.50 0.22
C THR A 180 9.67 -14.00 0.42
N GLN A 181 10.67 -14.52 1.08
CA GLN A 181 10.72 -15.92 1.52
C GLN A 181 10.54 -15.96 3.05
N ASP A 182 9.71 -16.88 3.51
CA ASP A 182 9.62 -17.16 4.93
C ASP A 182 10.73 -18.14 5.37
N LYS A 183 10.77 -18.46 6.67
CA LYS A 183 11.75 -19.39 7.23
C LYS A 183 11.62 -20.83 6.69
N SER A 184 10.55 -21.15 5.98
CA SER A 184 10.28 -22.45 5.34
C SER A 184 10.51 -22.42 3.84
N ASP A 185 11.21 -21.39 3.33
CA ASP A 185 11.46 -21.13 1.90
C ASP A 185 10.20 -20.96 1.04
N LYS A 186 9.05 -20.74 1.68
CA LYS A 186 7.82 -20.41 0.94
C LYS A 186 7.84 -18.96 0.50
N SER A 187 7.60 -18.76 -0.78
CA SER A 187 7.45 -17.42 -1.33
C SER A 187 6.14 -16.79 -0.88
N LYS A 188 6.21 -15.57 -0.36
CA LYS A 188 5.07 -14.77 0.07
C LYS A 188 5.07 -13.44 -0.66
N VAL A 189 3.88 -12.99 -1.05
CA VAL A 189 3.73 -11.69 -1.71
C VAL A 189 3.44 -10.62 -0.66
N GLU A 190 4.19 -9.56 -0.72
CA GLU A 190 3.96 -8.34 0.04
C GLU A 190 3.71 -7.16 -0.89
N ALA A 191 2.82 -6.27 -0.50
CA ALA A 191 2.57 -5.02 -1.22
C ALA A 191 2.44 -3.85 -0.24
N TYR A 192 2.97 -2.71 -0.65
CA TYR A 192 3.01 -1.49 0.15
C TYR A 192 2.38 -0.36 -0.65
N LEU A 193 1.42 0.34 -0.05
CA LEU A 193 0.78 1.51 -0.63
C LEU A 193 0.91 2.69 0.32
N VAL A 194 1.06 3.88 -0.26
CA VAL A 194 0.99 5.13 0.48
C VAL A 194 -0.26 5.88 0.06
N VAL A 195 -1.18 6.10 1.00
CA VAL A 195 -2.36 6.93 0.80
C VAL A 195 -2.06 8.32 1.34
N TYR A 196 -2.24 9.36 0.50
CA TYR A 196 -1.78 10.70 0.83
C TYR A 196 -2.89 11.73 1.04
N GLY A 197 -4.12 11.42 0.65
CA GLY A 197 -5.21 12.37 0.79
C GLY A 197 -6.55 11.83 0.33
N TYR A 198 -7.58 12.65 0.43
CA TYR A 198 -8.95 12.34 0.06
C TYR A 198 -9.65 13.52 -0.61
N GLU A 199 -10.70 13.23 -1.34
CA GLU A 199 -11.59 14.21 -1.96
C GLU A 199 -13.05 13.77 -1.80
N VAL A 200 -13.90 14.69 -1.42
CA VAL A 200 -15.36 14.48 -1.32
C VAL A 200 -16.01 15.08 -2.55
N ASP A 201 -16.89 14.32 -3.19
CA ASP A 201 -17.65 14.70 -4.38
C ASP A 201 -16.77 15.33 -5.48
N PRO A 202 -15.76 14.61 -5.99
CA PRO A 202 -14.80 15.13 -6.96
C PRO A 202 -15.53 15.65 -8.21
N LYS A 203 -15.29 16.93 -8.55
CA LYS A 203 -15.93 17.61 -9.69
C LYS A 203 -15.32 17.19 -11.04
N ASP A 204 -14.05 16.90 -11.06
CA ASP A 204 -13.33 16.48 -12.26
C ASP A 204 -12.42 15.28 -11.94
N GLU A 205 -12.81 14.10 -12.39
CA GLU A 205 -12.06 12.87 -12.16
C GLU A 205 -10.67 12.85 -12.82
N LYS A 206 -10.45 13.69 -13.83
CA LYS A 206 -9.18 13.80 -14.55
C LYS A 206 -8.21 14.79 -13.89
N LYS A 207 -8.71 15.64 -13.01
CA LYS A 207 -7.93 16.66 -12.30
C LYS A 207 -8.22 16.61 -10.80
N PRO A 208 -7.78 15.55 -10.12
CA PRO A 208 -8.02 15.40 -8.69
C PRO A 208 -7.39 16.55 -7.91
N ASN A 209 -8.11 17.03 -6.89
CA ASN A 209 -7.65 18.05 -5.95
C ASN A 209 -7.83 17.58 -4.50
N PRO A 210 -7.06 16.57 -4.07
CA PRO A 210 -7.25 15.94 -2.77
C PRO A 210 -6.81 16.85 -1.63
N THR A 211 -7.59 16.81 -0.54
CA THR A 211 -7.14 17.28 0.76
C THR A 211 -6.10 16.32 1.30
N ALA A 212 -4.89 16.82 1.57
CA ALA A 212 -3.78 15.98 2.03
C ALA A 212 -4.02 15.49 3.47
N PHE A 213 -3.57 14.28 3.77
CA PHE A 213 -3.48 13.78 5.13
C PHE A 213 -2.35 14.48 5.89
N ASN A 214 -2.65 15.01 7.08
CA ASN A 214 -1.68 15.62 7.98
C ASN A 214 -0.92 14.57 8.80
N PHE A 215 -0.37 13.58 8.13
CA PHE A 215 0.36 12.52 8.81
C PHE A 215 1.76 12.39 8.24
N ASN A 216 2.76 12.66 9.08
CA ASN A 216 4.16 12.44 8.76
C ASN A 216 4.51 10.97 8.96
N MET A 217 4.98 10.33 7.93
CA MET A 217 5.60 9.01 8.03
C MET A 217 7.03 9.17 8.57
N ALA A 218 7.21 8.84 9.84
CA ALA A 218 8.52 8.92 10.49
C ALA A 218 9.59 8.15 9.69
N GLY A 219 10.72 8.79 9.43
CA GLY A 219 11.83 8.21 8.68
C GLY A 219 11.66 8.17 7.16
N THR A 220 10.62 8.80 6.60
CA THR A 220 10.40 8.94 5.16
C THR A 220 10.61 10.36 4.68
N GLN A 221 10.74 10.54 3.35
CA GLN A 221 10.78 11.86 2.73
C GLN A 221 9.38 12.44 2.45
N LEU A 222 8.32 11.68 2.74
CA LEU A 222 6.95 12.11 2.56
C LEU A 222 6.51 12.92 3.78
N SER A 223 6.09 14.15 3.55
CA SER A 223 5.53 15.00 4.59
C SER A 223 4.08 14.64 4.94
N ASN A 224 3.35 14.04 4.01
CA ASN A 224 1.94 13.67 4.16
C ASN A 224 1.71 12.26 3.63
N GLY A 225 0.86 11.50 4.32
CA GLY A 225 0.46 10.17 3.89
C GLY A 225 0.62 9.11 4.96
N THR A 226 -0.09 8.02 4.77
CA THR A 226 0.01 6.83 5.60
C THR A 226 0.36 5.64 4.74
N GLN A 227 1.31 4.84 5.19
CA GLN A 227 1.64 3.58 4.54
C GLN A 227 0.78 2.45 5.09
N ILE A 228 0.28 1.63 4.19
CA ILE A 228 -0.39 0.37 4.49
C ILE A 228 0.39 -0.77 3.83
N LYS A 229 0.45 -1.91 4.53
CA LYS A 229 1.13 -3.11 4.04
C LYS A 229 0.15 -4.26 3.94
N PHE A 230 0.14 -4.93 2.79
CA PHE A 230 -0.53 -6.21 2.58
C PHE A 230 0.51 -7.32 2.61
N PHE A 231 0.25 -8.39 3.34
CA PHE A 231 1.18 -9.52 3.43
C PHE A 231 0.44 -10.82 3.74
N GLU A 232 1.03 -11.91 3.31
CA GLU A 232 0.58 -13.26 3.68
C GLU A 232 1.10 -13.59 5.08
N PRO A 233 0.23 -14.04 6.01
CA PRO A 233 0.60 -14.37 7.38
C PRO A 233 1.54 -15.58 7.50
#